data_c6ee6b3118d7a841419b254b4cd0ba6d
#
_entry.id   c6ee6b3118d7a841419b254b4cd0ba6d
#
_cell.length_a   1.000
_cell.length_b   1.000
_cell.length_c   1.000
_cell.angle_alpha   90.00
_cell.angle_beta   90.00
_cell.angle_gamma   90.00
#
_symmetry.space_group_name_H-M   'P 1'
#
loop_
_entity.id
_entity.type
_entity.pdbx_description
1 polymer ?
#
loop_
_entity_poly.entity_id
_entity_poly.type
_entity_poly.pdbx_seq_one_letter_code
_entity_poly.pdbx_strand_id
1 'polypeptide(L)'
;MALKSTIFKVNLQIADIDHGYYADHALTLARHPSETDERMMIRLAALAFNAYKLQSECNGDGVLAFGAGLSDVEDPDVSLTDFTGHKRLWIEVGQPEDKPISKACNKADAVLLYCFAHSSDIWWKGIATKLTRLDRLQVWRVPTEASQALAKLAQRSMQLQATIQENTLTLGDDKTTVDIEPVRWK
;
A
#
# COMPACT_ATOMS: atom_id res chain seq x y z
N MET A 1 -29.22 -5.89 -2.93
CA MET A 1 -28.39 -5.46 -4.09
C MET A 1 -26.94 -5.38 -3.62
N ALA A 2 -26.01 -6.06 -4.29
CA ALA A 2 -24.60 -5.93 -3.97
C ALA A 2 -24.15 -4.49 -4.25
N LEU A 3 -23.50 -3.85 -3.28
CA LEU A 3 -22.95 -2.51 -3.43
C LEU A 3 -21.80 -2.56 -4.43
N LYS A 4 -21.90 -1.80 -5.51
CA LYS A 4 -20.93 -1.82 -6.61
C LYS A 4 -19.73 -0.93 -6.25
N SER A 5 -18.52 -1.48 -6.40
CA SER A 5 -17.29 -0.72 -6.23
C SER A 5 -17.19 0.44 -7.23
N THR A 6 -16.57 1.52 -6.78
CA THR A 6 -16.24 2.67 -7.61
C THR A 6 -14.87 2.48 -8.24
N ILE A 7 -14.78 2.62 -9.56
CA ILE A 7 -13.52 2.48 -10.31
C ILE A 7 -12.81 3.81 -10.46
N PHE A 8 -11.52 3.80 -10.13
CA PHE A 8 -10.58 4.90 -10.29
C PHE A 8 -9.49 4.50 -11.29
N LYS A 9 -9.11 5.41 -12.17
CA LYS A 9 -8.01 5.25 -13.12
C LYS A 9 -6.84 6.12 -12.70
N VAL A 10 -5.63 5.57 -12.67
CA VAL A 10 -4.43 6.30 -12.27
C VAL A 10 -3.32 6.03 -13.28
N ASN A 11 -2.76 7.09 -13.85
CA ASN A 11 -1.47 7.06 -14.48
C ASN A 11 -0.46 7.58 -13.45
N LEU A 12 0.44 6.71 -12.99
CA LEU A 12 1.39 6.97 -11.94
C LEU A 12 2.81 6.89 -12.50
N GLN A 13 3.51 8.01 -12.51
CA GLN A 13 4.94 8.06 -12.85
C GLN A 13 5.74 7.91 -11.57
N ILE A 14 6.60 6.91 -11.49
CA ILE A 14 7.44 6.64 -10.32
C ILE A 14 8.90 6.96 -10.65
N ALA A 15 9.52 7.76 -9.78
CA ALA A 15 10.94 8.01 -9.72
C ALA A 15 11.44 7.65 -8.31
N ASP A 16 11.86 6.41 -8.12
CA ASP A 16 12.44 5.92 -6.86
C ASP A 16 13.97 6.07 -6.94
N ILE A 17 14.47 7.14 -6.35
CA ILE A 17 15.89 7.49 -6.34
C ILE A 17 16.67 6.55 -5.42
N ASP A 18 16.05 6.13 -4.30
CA ASP A 18 16.69 5.26 -3.32
C ASP A 18 17.02 3.88 -3.88
N HIS A 19 16.21 3.39 -4.81
CA HIS A 19 16.36 2.04 -5.39
C HIS A 19 16.70 2.07 -6.89
N GLY A 20 16.78 3.26 -7.51
CA GLY A 20 17.07 3.39 -8.94
C GLY A 20 15.97 2.84 -9.84
N TYR A 21 14.70 2.94 -9.41
CA TYR A 21 13.55 2.44 -10.16
C TYR A 21 12.74 3.59 -10.78
N TYR A 22 12.58 3.55 -12.09
CA TYR A 22 11.87 4.59 -12.87
C TYR A 22 10.89 3.90 -13.81
N ALA A 23 9.58 4.13 -13.61
CA ALA A 23 8.56 3.49 -14.44
C ALA A 23 7.23 4.25 -14.43
N ASP A 24 6.48 4.09 -15.50
CA ASP A 24 5.10 4.56 -15.63
C ASP A 24 4.14 3.39 -15.44
N HIS A 25 3.14 3.59 -14.60
CA HIS A 25 2.12 2.58 -14.30
C HIS A 25 0.73 3.08 -14.64
N ALA A 26 0.02 2.37 -15.52
CA ALA A 26 -1.39 2.57 -15.76
C ALA A 26 -2.20 1.64 -14.84
N LEU A 27 -2.80 2.20 -13.81
CA LEU A 27 -3.42 1.44 -12.72
C LEU A 27 -4.95 1.61 -12.71
N THR A 28 -5.63 0.58 -12.23
CA THR A 28 -7.06 0.62 -11.96
C THR A 28 -7.29 0.19 -10.52
N LEU A 29 -7.92 1.08 -9.73
CA LEU A 29 -8.31 0.78 -8.36
C LEU A 29 -9.83 0.63 -8.27
N ALA A 30 -10.28 -0.44 -7.63
CA ALA A 30 -11.66 -0.61 -7.22
C ALA A 30 -11.77 -0.18 -5.75
N ARG A 31 -12.50 0.92 -5.50
CA ARG A 31 -12.81 1.36 -4.14
C ARG A 31 -14.13 0.75 -3.70
N HIS A 32 -14.09 -0.04 -2.63
CA HIS A 32 -15.31 -0.57 -2.01
C HIS A 32 -16.19 0.57 -1.49
N PRO A 33 -17.53 0.46 -1.52
CA PRO A 33 -18.44 1.52 -1.01
C PRO A 33 -18.20 1.94 0.44
N SER A 34 -17.68 1.04 1.27
CA SER A 34 -17.32 1.33 2.67
C SER A 34 -15.85 1.79 2.84
N GLU A 35 -15.08 1.87 1.75
CA GLU A 35 -13.70 2.34 1.79
C GLU A 35 -13.64 3.86 1.66
N THR A 36 -12.85 4.51 2.50
CA THR A 36 -12.60 5.95 2.42
C THR A 36 -11.61 6.28 1.31
N ASP A 37 -11.64 7.51 0.78
CA ASP A 37 -10.62 8.01 -0.15
C ASP A 37 -9.23 7.98 0.48
N GLU A 38 -9.13 8.28 1.79
CA GLU A 38 -7.90 8.22 2.56
C GLU A 38 -7.27 6.81 2.49
N ARG A 39 -8.04 5.75 2.81
CA ARG A 39 -7.54 4.37 2.75
C ARG A 39 -7.12 3.96 1.33
N MET A 40 -7.94 4.29 0.34
CA MET A 40 -7.65 4.02 -1.07
C MET A 40 -6.35 4.67 -1.51
N MET A 41 -6.12 5.93 -1.15
CA MET A 41 -4.90 6.66 -1.51
C MET A 41 -3.66 6.13 -0.78
N ILE A 42 -3.80 5.59 0.44
CA ILE A 42 -2.71 4.89 1.11
C ILE A 42 -2.36 3.57 0.41
N ARG A 43 -3.34 2.84 -0.13
CA ARG A 43 -3.06 1.67 -0.98
C ARG A 43 -2.21 2.05 -2.19
N LEU A 44 -2.52 3.18 -2.82
CA LEU A 44 -1.75 3.71 -3.94
C LEU A 44 -0.33 4.11 -3.53
N ALA A 45 -0.18 4.82 -2.41
CA ALA A 45 1.12 5.19 -1.87
C ALA A 45 1.96 3.96 -1.49
N ALA A 46 1.34 2.95 -0.86
CA ALA A 46 2.00 1.69 -0.52
C ALA A 46 2.48 0.92 -1.76
N LEU A 47 1.70 0.94 -2.85
CA LEU A 47 2.14 0.41 -4.15
C LEU A 47 3.36 1.18 -4.66
N ALA A 48 3.32 2.51 -4.66
CA ALA A 48 4.41 3.36 -5.14
C ALA A 48 5.71 3.11 -4.37
N PHE A 49 5.67 3.06 -3.03
CA PHE A 49 6.82 2.75 -2.18
C PHE A 49 7.47 1.39 -2.44
N ASN A 50 6.72 0.45 -3.00
CA ASN A 50 7.19 -0.93 -3.16
C ASN A 50 7.30 -1.37 -4.62
N ALA A 51 7.08 -0.46 -5.57
CA ALA A 51 7.09 -0.78 -7.00
C ALA A 51 8.47 -1.27 -7.49
N TYR A 52 9.56 -0.77 -6.90
CA TYR A 52 10.92 -1.22 -7.22
C TYR A 52 11.13 -2.72 -7.01
N LYS A 53 10.34 -3.34 -6.11
CA LYS A 53 10.42 -4.76 -5.82
C LYS A 53 10.04 -5.64 -7.03
N LEU A 54 9.27 -5.10 -7.97
CA LEU A 54 9.02 -5.79 -9.24
C LEU A 54 10.34 -6.12 -9.96
N GLN A 55 11.29 -5.18 -9.94
CA GLN A 55 12.61 -5.39 -10.51
C GLN A 55 13.53 -6.17 -9.57
N SER A 56 13.62 -5.80 -8.30
CA SER A 56 14.59 -6.39 -7.36
C SER A 56 14.25 -7.82 -6.91
N GLU A 57 12.96 -8.16 -6.81
CA GLU A 57 12.50 -9.47 -6.32
C GLU A 57 12.10 -10.43 -7.45
N CYS A 58 11.70 -9.89 -8.61
CA CYS A 58 11.18 -10.66 -9.74
C CYS A 58 11.93 -10.42 -11.04
N ASN A 59 12.97 -9.60 -11.10
CA ASN A 59 13.67 -9.19 -12.33
C ASN A 59 12.70 -8.66 -13.42
N GLY A 60 11.59 -8.04 -13.01
CA GLY A 60 10.52 -7.62 -13.92
C GLY A 60 9.49 -8.70 -14.25
N ASP A 61 9.75 -9.97 -13.89
CA ASP A 61 8.91 -11.13 -14.20
C ASP A 61 7.86 -11.38 -13.12
N GLY A 62 6.92 -10.44 -12.98
CA GLY A 62 5.86 -10.49 -11.97
C GLY A 62 4.74 -9.50 -12.24
N VAL A 63 3.74 -9.55 -11.39
CA VAL A 63 2.58 -8.66 -11.40
C VAL A 63 2.46 -7.95 -10.07
N LEU A 64 2.63 -6.63 -10.09
CA LEU A 64 2.31 -5.75 -8.98
C LEU A 64 0.90 -5.20 -9.20
N ALA A 65 -0.03 -5.54 -8.31
CA ALA A 65 -1.44 -5.23 -8.53
C ALA A 65 -2.19 -4.94 -7.22
N PHE A 66 -3.28 -4.19 -7.34
CA PHE A 66 -4.28 -4.05 -6.27
C PHE A 66 -5.13 -5.31 -6.18
N GLY A 67 -5.39 -5.76 -4.95
CA GLY A 67 -6.37 -6.79 -4.67
C GLY A 67 -7.79 -6.25 -4.56
N ALA A 68 -8.70 -7.12 -4.11
CA ALA A 68 -10.14 -6.80 -3.95
C ALA A 68 -10.44 -5.78 -2.84
N GLY A 69 -9.44 -5.37 -2.07
CA GLY A 69 -9.57 -4.44 -0.95
C GLY A 69 -10.50 -4.99 0.12
N LEU A 70 -11.44 -4.16 0.62
CA LEU A 70 -12.40 -4.58 1.64
C LEU A 70 -13.40 -5.64 1.15
N SER A 71 -13.40 -5.99 -0.13
CA SER A 71 -14.33 -6.99 -0.69
C SER A 71 -13.90 -8.43 -0.36
N ASP A 72 -12.62 -8.66 -0.07
CA ASP A 72 -12.10 -9.98 0.29
C ASP A 72 -10.97 -9.84 1.32
N VAL A 73 -11.23 -10.29 2.54
CA VAL A 73 -10.26 -10.27 3.66
C VAL A 73 -9.15 -11.33 3.53
N GLU A 74 -9.28 -12.25 2.59
CA GLU A 74 -8.25 -13.27 2.31
C GLU A 74 -7.32 -12.86 1.15
N ASP A 75 -7.55 -11.68 0.56
CA ASP A 75 -6.74 -11.12 -0.52
C ASP A 75 -6.04 -9.82 -0.06
N PRO A 76 -4.75 -9.60 -0.41
CA PRO A 76 -4.04 -8.39 -0.01
C PRO A 76 -4.62 -7.13 -0.62
N ASP A 77 -4.39 -5.99 0.00
CA ASP A 77 -4.68 -4.68 -0.60
C ASP A 77 -3.82 -4.39 -1.82
N VAL A 78 -2.56 -4.81 -1.76
CA VAL A 78 -1.61 -4.80 -2.88
C VAL A 78 -0.75 -6.06 -2.80
N SER A 79 -0.43 -6.66 -3.92
CA SER A 79 0.49 -7.81 -3.98
C SER A 79 1.49 -7.69 -5.12
N LEU A 80 2.67 -8.28 -4.90
CA LEU A 80 3.59 -8.65 -5.95
C LEU A 80 3.58 -10.19 -6.06
N THR A 81 3.17 -10.68 -7.21
CA THR A 81 3.10 -12.12 -7.50
C THR A 81 4.01 -12.41 -8.69
N ASP A 82 4.92 -13.37 -8.57
CA ASP A 82 5.75 -13.79 -9.69
C ASP A 82 4.96 -14.65 -10.69
N PHE A 83 5.53 -14.92 -11.86
CA PHE A 83 4.84 -15.70 -12.90
C PHE A 83 4.65 -17.19 -12.56
N THR A 84 5.20 -17.67 -11.45
CA THR A 84 4.90 -19.01 -10.92
C THR A 84 3.63 -19.00 -10.06
N GLY A 85 3.08 -17.82 -9.77
CA GLY A 85 1.92 -17.64 -8.90
C GLY A 85 2.27 -17.47 -7.43
N HIS A 86 3.58 -17.42 -7.09
CA HIS A 86 4.01 -17.22 -5.71
C HIS A 86 3.97 -15.74 -5.32
N LYS A 87 3.41 -15.44 -4.13
CA LYS A 87 3.33 -14.08 -3.59
C LYS A 87 4.67 -13.69 -2.94
N ARG A 88 5.42 -12.83 -3.61
CA ARG A 88 6.66 -12.24 -3.09
C ARG A 88 6.38 -11.19 -2.04
N LEU A 89 5.33 -10.40 -2.25
CA LEU A 89 4.93 -9.33 -1.36
C LEU A 89 3.42 -9.32 -1.12
N TRP A 90 3.03 -9.14 0.13
CA TRP A 90 1.66 -8.93 0.59
C TRP A 90 1.59 -7.62 1.35
N ILE A 91 0.78 -6.69 0.92
CA ILE A 91 0.57 -5.40 1.59
C ILE A 91 -0.86 -5.30 2.09
N GLU A 92 -1.00 -4.98 3.36
CA GLU A 92 -2.26 -4.64 4.02
C GLU A 92 -2.28 -3.18 4.42
N VAL A 93 -3.44 -2.54 4.34
CA VAL A 93 -3.67 -1.17 4.75
C VAL A 93 -4.74 -1.10 5.83
N GLY A 94 -4.42 -0.50 6.97
CA GLY A 94 -5.34 -0.32 8.08
C GLY A 94 -4.86 -0.95 9.38
N GLN A 95 -5.81 -1.45 10.18
CA GLN A 95 -5.56 -1.98 11.52
C GLN A 95 -6.20 -3.38 11.68
N PRO A 96 -5.68 -4.39 10.96
CA PRO A 96 -6.23 -5.74 11.02
C PRO A 96 -5.94 -6.42 12.36
N GLU A 97 -6.68 -7.49 12.65
CA GLU A 97 -6.40 -8.36 13.78
C GLU A 97 -5.15 -9.24 13.54
N ASP A 98 -4.64 -9.87 14.60
CA ASP A 98 -3.43 -10.69 14.54
C ASP A 98 -3.56 -11.95 13.65
N LYS A 99 -4.75 -12.57 13.62
CA LYS A 99 -4.97 -13.79 12.82
C LYS A 99 -4.84 -13.58 11.31
N PRO A 100 -5.49 -12.58 10.68
CA PRO A 100 -5.27 -12.25 9.27
C PRO A 100 -3.79 -11.97 8.95
N ILE A 101 -3.09 -11.21 9.79
CA ILE A 101 -1.67 -10.90 9.61
C ILE A 101 -0.82 -12.18 9.62
N SER A 102 -1.07 -13.07 10.59
CA SER A 102 -0.36 -14.35 10.69
C SER A 102 -0.60 -15.24 9.48
N LYS A 103 -1.83 -15.26 8.95
CA LYS A 103 -2.16 -15.98 7.71
C LYS A 103 -1.41 -15.42 6.50
N ALA A 104 -1.35 -14.09 6.37
CA ALA A 104 -0.61 -13.42 5.30
C ALA A 104 0.88 -13.79 5.33
N CYS A 105 1.50 -13.81 6.51
CA CYS A 105 2.90 -14.22 6.69
C CYS A 105 3.19 -15.67 6.27
N ASN A 106 2.19 -16.53 6.25
CA ASN A 106 2.32 -17.90 5.75
C ASN A 106 2.13 -18.00 4.23
N LYS A 107 1.55 -16.99 3.59
CA LYS A 107 1.21 -16.99 2.16
C LYS A 107 2.21 -16.22 1.29
N ALA A 108 3.07 -15.37 1.88
CA ALA A 108 3.99 -14.51 1.15
C ALA A 108 5.39 -14.50 1.77
N ASP A 109 6.39 -14.12 0.98
CA ASP A 109 7.78 -14.00 1.45
C ASP A 109 7.97 -12.80 2.38
N ALA A 110 7.27 -11.69 2.09
CA ALA A 110 7.25 -10.49 2.91
C ALA A 110 5.83 -9.94 3.07
N VAL A 111 5.51 -9.45 4.26
CA VAL A 111 4.24 -8.80 4.58
C VAL A 111 4.52 -7.40 5.10
N LEU A 112 3.89 -6.40 4.48
CA LEU A 112 3.96 -5.02 4.91
C LEU A 112 2.57 -4.56 5.34
N LEU A 113 2.50 -3.92 6.49
CA LEU A 113 1.29 -3.33 7.02
C LEU A 113 1.45 -1.81 7.12
N TYR A 114 0.61 -1.08 6.41
CA TYR A 114 0.54 0.38 6.50
C TYR A 114 -0.67 0.79 7.34
N CYS A 115 -0.43 1.16 8.60
CA CYS A 115 -1.47 1.70 9.47
C CYS A 115 -1.49 3.22 9.41
N PHE A 116 -2.66 3.78 9.61
CA PHE A 116 -2.93 5.22 9.59
C PHE A 116 -4.08 5.55 10.55
N ALA A 117 -4.44 6.81 10.68
CA ALA A 117 -5.40 7.33 11.64
C ALA A 117 -4.87 7.47 13.08
N HIS A 118 -5.56 8.29 13.84
CA HIS A 118 -5.19 8.57 15.24
C HIS A 118 -5.25 7.36 16.17
N SER A 119 -6.05 6.35 15.83
CA SER A 119 -6.17 5.11 16.62
C SER A 119 -5.01 4.14 16.44
N SER A 120 -4.09 4.39 15.49
CA SER A 120 -3.00 3.45 15.17
C SER A 120 -2.08 3.17 16.36
N ASP A 121 -1.77 4.19 17.17
CA ASP A 121 -0.92 4.01 18.36
C ASP A 121 -1.56 3.10 19.41
N ILE A 122 -2.88 3.23 19.62
CA ILE A 122 -3.64 2.39 20.57
C ILE A 122 -3.71 0.95 20.03
N TRP A 123 -4.05 0.80 18.76
CA TRP A 123 -4.09 -0.49 18.08
C TRP A 123 -2.72 -1.19 18.17
N TRP A 124 -1.63 -0.50 17.85
CA TRP A 124 -0.29 -1.06 17.88
C TRP A 124 0.10 -1.55 19.27
N LYS A 125 -0.14 -0.74 20.32
CA LYS A 125 0.12 -1.14 21.72
C LYS A 125 -0.63 -2.42 22.12
N GLY A 126 -1.83 -2.62 21.57
CA GLY A 126 -2.66 -3.80 21.85
C GLY A 126 -2.22 -5.07 21.12
N ILE A 127 -1.54 -4.95 19.97
CA ILE A 127 -1.24 -6.07 19.09
C ILE A 127 0.25 -6.41 18.96
N ALA A 128 1.16 -5.47 19.22
CA ALA A 128 2.60 -5.59 18.97
C ALA A 128 3.21 -6.87 19.56
N THR A 129 2.87 -7.20 20.79
CA THR A 129 3.39 -8.40 21.47
C THR A 129 3.01 -9.70 20.74
N LYS A 130 1.80 -9.78 20.19
CA LYS A 130 1.34 -10.95 19.44
C LYS A 130 2.06 -11.12 18.11
N LEU A 131 2.55 -10.02 17.52
CA LEU A 131 3.19 -9.97 16.22
C LEU A 131 4.73 -10.10 16.29
N THR A 132 5.32 -10.14 17.49
CA THR A 132 6.78 -10.13 17.68
C THR A 132 7.50 -11.25 16.91
N ARG A 133 6.91 -12.45 16.87
CA ARG A 133 7.50 -13.66 16.25
C ARG A 133 7.32 -13.75 14.73
N LEU A 134 6.65 -12.79 14.11
CA LEU A 134 6.42 -12.79 12.65
C LEU A 134 7.57 -12.08 11.95
N ASP A 135 8.64 -12.80 11.64
CA ASP A 135 9.88 -12.24 11.07
C ASP A 135 9.69 -11.64 9.66
N ARG A 136 8.69 -12.13 8.92
CA ARG A 136 8.35 -11.63 7.57
C ARG A 136 7.52 -10.35 7.59
N LEU A 137 7.05 -9.92 8.77
CA LEU A 137 6.18 -8.76 8.94
C LEU A 137 6.98 -7.49 9.18
N GLN A 138 6.64 -6.44 8.46
CA GLN A 138 7.01 -5.07 8.78
C GLN A 138 5.74 -4.23 8.99
N VAL A 139 5.78 -3.33 9.97
CA VAL A 139 4.66 -2.45 10.28
C VAL A 139 5.13 -1.01 10.16
N TRP A 140 4.41 -0.25 9.35
CA TRP A 140 4.69 1.14 9.03
C TRP A 140 3.50 2.02 9.41
N ARG A 141 3.76 3.11 10.11
CA ARG A 141 2.74 4.12 10.42
C ARG A 141 2.85 5.27 9.44
N VAL A 142 1.76 5.55 8.75
CA VAL A 142 1.61 6.75 7.92
C VAL A 142 1.14 7.89 8.82
N PRO A 143 1.82 9.07 8.83
CA PRO A 143 1.37 10.22 9.60
C PRO A 143 -0.05 10.64 9.21
N THR A 144 -0.85 11.00 10.20
CA THR A 144 -2.29 11.31 9.99
C THR A 144 -2.48 12.52 9.07
N GLU A 145 -1.64 13.53 9.19
CA GLU A 145 -1.69 14.73 8.35
C GLU A 145 -1.43 14.38 6.88
N ALA A 146 -0.46 13.48 6.63
CA ALA A 146 -0.13 13.00 5.28
C ALA A 146 -1.29 12.17 4.71
N SER A 147 -1.87 11.25 5.48
CA SER A 147 -2.99 10.42 5.01
C SER A 147 -4.23 11.24 4.68
N GLN A 148 -4.54 12.24 5.48
CA GLN A 148 -5.64 13.18 5.23
C GLN A 148 -5.39 14.09 4.03
N ALA A 149 -4.14 14.52 3.83
CA ALA A 149 -3.77 15.29 2.64
C ALA A 149 -3.86 14.44 1.36
N LEU A 150 -3.43 13.17 1.40
CA LEU A 150 -3.57 12.23 0.29
C LEU A 150 -5.03 12.06 -0.14
N ALA A 151 -5.97 12.00 0.80
CA ALA A 151 -7.39 11.84 0.49
C ALA A 151 -7.91 12.96 -0.44
N LYS A 152 -7.34 14.16 -0.36
CA LYS A 152 -7.74 15.32 -1.18
C LYS A 152 -7.29 15.22 -2.64
N LEU A 153 -6.32 14.36 -2.94
CA LEU A 153 -5.87 14.08 -4.32
C LEU A 153 -6.81 13.10 -5.06
N ALA A 154 -7.72 12.43 -4.34
CA ALA A 154 -8.55 11.38 -4.91
C ALA A 154 -9.52 11.94 -5.97
N GLN A 155 -9.36 11.50 -7.22
CA GLN A 155 -10.22 11.81 -8.35
C GLN A 155 -10.44 10.55 -9.19
N ARG A 156 -11.56 10.48 -9.92
CA ARG A 156 -11.91 9.33 -10.76
C ARG A 156 -10.86 8.98 -11.80
N SER A 157 -10.16 9.99 -12.31
CA SER A 157 -9.03 9.86 -13.20
C SER A 157 -7.90 10.72 -12.65
N MET A 158 -6.77 10.12 -12.33
CA MET A 158 -5.63 10.77 -11.71
C MET A 158 -4.39 10.66 -12.60
N GLN A 159 -3.67 11.77 -12.73
CA GLN A 159 -2.33 11.84 -13.30
C GLN A 159 -1.39 12.22 -12.16
N LEU A 160 -0.63 11.28 -11.65
CA LEU A 160 0.18 11.46 -10.44
C LEU A 160 1.65 11.17 -10.70
N GLN A 161 2.49 11.90 -9.98
CA GLN A 161 3.92 11.69 -9.91
C GLN A 161 4.28 11.26 -8.48
N ALA A 162 5.12 10.25 -8.38
CA ALA A 162 5.65 9.71 -7.13
C ALA A 162 7.18 9.76 -7.18
N THR A 163 7.78 10.58 -6.32
CA THR A 163 9.22 10.62 -6.14
C THR A 163 9.57 10.04 -4.78
N ILE A 164 10.44 9.03 -4.73
CA ILE A 164 10.92 8.42 -3.49
C ILE A 164 12.40 8.79 -3.32
N GLN A 165 12.71 9.45 -2.21
CA GLN A 165 14.06 9.81 -1.82
C GLN A 165 14.18 9.86 -0.30
N GLU A 166 15.23 9.26 0.26
CA GLU A 166 15.50 9.22 1.71
C GLU A 166 14.30 8.67 2.51
N ASN A 167 13.67 7.60 2.00
CA ASN A 167 12.45 6.97 2.53
C ASN A 167 11.22 7.90 2.59
N THR A 168 11.24 9.04 1.95
CA THR A 168 10.10 9.95 1.80
C THR A 168 9.49 9.79 0.41
N LEU A 169 8.19 9.60 0.33
CA LEU A 169 7.42 9.63 -0.90
C LEU A 169 6.76 10.99 -1.05
N THR A 170 7.12 11.73 -2.08
CA THR A 170 6.36 12.89 -2.55
C THR A 170 5.39 12.45 -3.64
N LEU A 171 4.09 12.46 -3.35
CA LEU A 171 3.02 12.06 -4.27
C LEU A 171 2.12 13.24 -4.59
N GLY A 172 1.86 13.50 -5.85
CA GLY A 172 0.99 14.60 -6.22
C GLY A 172 0.66 14.70 -7.70
N ASP A 173 -0.17 15.67 -8.02
CA ASP A 173 -0.50 16.11 -9.37
C ASP A 173 0.25 17.42 -9.73
N ASP A 174 -0.15 18.08 -10.80
CA ASP A 174 0.42 19.35 -11.27
C ASP A 174 0.14 20.55 -10.35
N LYS A 175 -0.74 20.39 -9.34
CA LYS A 175 -1.22 21.47 -8.46
C LYS A 175 -0.84 21.26 -7.00
N THR A 176 -0.82 20.02 -6.55
CA THR A 176 -0.69 19.69 -5.13
C THR A 176 0.20 18.46 -4.96
N THR A 177 1.15 18.55 -4.05
CA THR A 177 1.99 17.44 -3.62
C THR A 177 1.83 17.17 -2.14
N VAL A 178 2.02 15.92 -1.75
CA VAL A 178 1.96 15.45 -0.36
C VAL A 178 3.21 14.64 -0.07
N ASP A 179 3.94 15.02 0.96
CA ASP A 179 5.09 14.27 1.45
C ASP A 179 4.63 13.25 2.50
N ILE A 180 5.09 12.02 2.33
CA ILE A 180 4.76 10.90 3.19
C ILE A 180 6.07 10.30 3.68
N GLU A 181 6.31 10.41 4.97
CA GLU A 181 7.44 9.82 5.66
C GLU A 181 6.90 8.78 6.66
N PRO A 182 6.76 7.51 6.25
CA PRO A 182 6.22 6.48 7.12
C PRO A 182 7.23 6.10 8.20
N VAL A 183 6.74 5.93 9.42
CA VAL A 183 7.55 5.53 10.57
C VAL A 183 7.48 4.02 10.74
N ARG A 184 8.62 3.35 10.76
CA ARG A 184 8.69 1.92 10.99
C ARG A 184 8.51 1.60 12.47
N TRP A 185 7.51 0.76 12.77
CA TRP A 185 7.23 0.24 14.12
C TRP A 185 7.75 -1.18 14.34
N LYS A 186 7.85 -1.94 13.25
CA LYS A 186 8.42 -3.30 13.25
C LYS A 186 9.25 -3.58 11.99
#